data_920ddf3178afdab3dfd5882a351b92bf
#
_entry.id   920ddf3178afdab3dfd5882a351b92bf
#
_cell.length_a   1.000
_cell.length_b   1.000
_cell.length_c   1.000
_cell.angle_alpha   90.00
_cell.angle_beta   90.00
_cell.angle_gamma   90.00
#
_symmetry.space_group_name_H-M   'P 1'
#
loop_
_entity.id
_entity.type
_entity.pdbx_description
1 polymer ?
#
loop_
_entity_poly.entity_id
_entity_poly.type
_entity_poly.pdbx_seq_one_letter_code
_entity_poly.pdbx_strand_id
1 'polypeptide(L)'
;MMAIVVTDQAAGTAGMKLTERPEPAAAINDVIVQIHASGFVPTELEWPSTWTDRRDRDRTPSIPGHELAGVVTALGYGTTGLSVGQRVFGLADWYRDGSLAEYVAIEARNLAPLPGDVDFTVGASLPISGLTAWQGLFEHGRLRAGQSVIAHGAAGAVGWMVTQLAREAGAYVIGTGRAADVRRRSTSARRSSSTSTTTSWKTSAASIWCSMSSAATSRSGPQP
;
A
#
# COMPACT_ATOMS: atom_id res chain seq x y z
N MET A 1 17.63 -12.63 13.72
CA MET A 1 16.70 -12.75 12.60
C MET A 1 17.38 -12.43 11.29
N MET A 2 16.92 -13.05 10.20
CA MET A 2 17.37 -12.67 8.86
C MET A 2 16.58 -11.46 8.37
N ALA A 3 17.29 -10.52 7.73
CA ALA A 3 16.68 -9.32 7.14
C ALA A 3 17.43 -8.91 5.86
N ILE A 4 16.71 -8.29 4.93
CA ILE A 4 17.31 -7.64 3.77
C ILE A 4 17.68 -6.22 4.17
N VAL A 5 18.95 -5.88 4.03
CA VAL A 5 19.46 -4.55 4.37
C VAL A 5 19.99 -3.82 3.15
N VAL A 6 19.97 -2.49 3.22
CA VAL A 6 20.55 -1.60 2.22
C VAL A 6 21.53 -0.63 2.90
N THR A 7 22.62 -0.32 2.19
CA THR A 7 23.71 0.55 2.68
C THR A 7 24.14 1.61 1.67
N ASP A 8 23.73 1.46 0.41
CA ASP A 8 24.11 2.34 -0.70
C ASP A 8 22.90 2.58 -1.61
N GLN A 9 22.42 3.81 -1.64
CA GLN A 9 21.30 4.22 -2.46
C GLN A 9 21.58 4.07 -3.96
N ALA A 10 22.80 4.34 -4.38
CA ALA A 10 23.18 4.30 -5.80
C ALA A 10 23.16 2.86 -6.36
N ALA A 11 23.32 1.86 -5.51
CA ALA A 11 23.27 0.46 -5.90
C ALA A 11 21.86 -0.05 -6.20
N GLY A 12 20.82 0.68 -5.79
CA GLY A 12 19.42 0.28 -5.98
C GLY A 12 19.13 -1.13 -5.44
N THR A 13 18.29 -1.89 -6.16
CA THR A 13 17.95 -3.26 -5.75
C THR A 13 19.13 -4.24 -5.79
N ALA A 14 20.17 -3.96 -6.57
CA ALA A 14 21.39 -4.78 -6.60
C ALA A 14 22.20 -4.67 -5.30
N GLY A 15 22.00 -3.60 -4.53
CA GLY A 15 22.63 -3.37 -3.23
C GLY A 15 21.91 -4.05 -2.05
N MET A 16 20.76 -4.68 -2.26
CA MET A 16 20.02 -5.40 -1.22
C MET A 16 20.78 -6.67 -0.81
N LYS A 17 21.02 -6.82 0.50
CA LYS A 17 21.79 -7.96 1.04
C LYS A 17 21.02 -8.64 2.16
N LEU A 18 20.91 -9.96 2.10
CA LEU A 18 20.40 -10.77 3.20
C LEU A 18 21.47 -10.83 4.30
N THR A 19 21.13 -10.39 5.51
CA THR A 19 22.06 -10.23 6.64
C THR A 19 21.38 -10.63 7.92
N GLU A 20 22.13 -11.20 8.85
CA GLU A 20 21.66 -11.44 10.20
C GLU A 20 21.62 -10.13 10.99
N ARG A 21 20.49 -9.89 11.66
CA ARG A 21 20.24 -8.70 12.50
C ARG A 21 19.68 -9.13 13.86
N PRO A 22 19.87 -8.34 14.90
CA PRO A 22 19.16 -8.56 16.17
C PRO A 22 17.64 -8.56 15.94
N GLU A 23 16.91 -9.37 16.70
CA GLU A 23 15.46 -9.26 16.71
C GLU A 23 15.03 -7.90 17.28
N PRO A 24 13.96 -7.28 16.73
CA PRO A 24 13.49 -6.01 17.22
C PRO A 24 12.83 -6.16 18.60
N ALA A 25 13.01 -5.16 19.46
CA ALA A 25 12.29 -5.06 20.72
C ALA A 25 11.06 -4.17 20.56
N ALA A 26 9.94 -4.58 21.19
CA ALA A 26 8.72 -3.78 21.17
C ALA A 26 8.90 -2.55 22.08
N ALA A 27 8.77 -1.36 21.51
CA ALA A 27 8.67 -0.12 22.26
C ALA A 27 7.25 0.05 22.86
N ILE A 28 7.03 1.17 23.54
CA ILE A 28 5.69 1.50 24.07
C ILE A 28 4.69 1.58 22.90
N ASN A 29 3.55 0.89 23.05
CA ASN A 29 2.48 0.75 22.05
C ASN A 29 2.89 0.02 20.75
N ASP A 30 4.06 -0.60 20.71
CA ASP A 30 4.45 -1.48 19.61
C ASP A 30 3.95 -2.91 19.81
N VAL A 31 3.96 -3.64 18.74
CA VAL A 31 3.93 -5.12 18.72
C VAL A 31 5.10 -5.64 17.91
N ILE A 32 5.54 -6.86 18.20
CA ILE A 32 6.42 -7.61 17.31
C ILE A 32 5.55 -8.50 16.45
N VAL A 33 5.73 -8.40 15.14
CA VAL A 33 5.07 -9.25 14.17
C VAL A 33 6.09 -10.18 13.52
N GLN A 34 5.85 -11.47 13.59
CA GLN A 34 6.50 -12.45 12.72
C GLN A 34 5.91 -12.30 11.32
N ILE A 35 6.73 -11.94 10.36
CA ILE A 35 6.29 -11.62 9.00
C ILE A 35 6.12 -12.90 8.20
N HIS A 36 4.97 -13.10 7.60
CA HIS A 36 4.65 -14.18 6.68
C HIS A 36 4.65 -13.73 5.22
N ALA A 37 4.35 -12.45 4.99
CA ALA A 37 4.45 -11.82 3.67
C ALA A 37 4.75 -10.33 3.83
N SER A 38 5.51 -9.79 2.90
CA SER A 38 5.84 -8.37 2.81
C SER A 38 5.62 -7.88 1.38
N GLY A 39 4.96 -6.72 1.24
CA GLY A 39 4.96 -5.96 -0.01
C GLY A 39 6.25 -5.14 -0.11
N PHE A 40 6.75 -4.98 -1.33
CA PHE A 40 7.90 -4.14 -1.61
C PHE A 40 7.76 -3.46 -2.97
N VAL A 41 7.99 -2.16 -2.98
CA VAL A 41 8.03 -1.36 -4.19
C VAL A 41 9.46 -0.91 -4.42
N PRO A 42 10.13 -1.27 -5.53
CA PRO A 42 11.54 -0.91 -5.76
C PRO A 42 11.84 0.58 -5.61
N THR A 43 10.86 1.46 -5.87
CA THR A 43 11.00 2.91 -5.67
C THR A 43 11.11 3.31 -4.20
N GLU A 44 10.85 2.43 -3.24
CA GLU A 44 11.11 2.70 -1.82
C GLU A 44 12.58 3.00 -1.55
N LEU A 45 13.49 2.48 -2.38
CA LEU A 45 14.92 2.79 -2.30
C LEU A 45 15.26 4.21 -2.77
N GLU A 46 14.32 4.93 -3.36
CA GLU A 46 14.46 6.34 -3.75
C GLU A 46 13.92 7.29 -2.66
N TRP A 47 13.19 6.76 -1.68
CA TRP A 47 12.59 7.58 -0.62
C TRP A 47 13.65 8.00 0.41
N PRO A 48 13.68 9.29 0.80
CA PRO A 48 14.64 9.77 1.82
C PRO A 48 14.55 8.99 3.12
N SER A 49 13.34 8.58 3.53
CA SER A 49 13.08 7.85 4.77
C SER A 49 13.73 6.47 4.83
N THR A 50 14.11 5.87 3.70
CA THR A 50 14.90 4.63 3.68
C THR A 50 16.33 4.89 4.17
N TRP A 51 16.87 6.08 3.95
CA TRP A 51 18.27 6.42 4.16
C TRP A 51 18.50 7.29 5.39
N THR A 52 17.53 8.14 5.74
CA THR A 52 17.66 9.07 6.88
C THR A 52 16.48 8.96 7.84
N ASP A 53 16.72 9.30 9.09
CA ASP A 53 15.67 9.44 10.10
C ASP A 53 14.94 10.80 9.98
N ARG A 54 13.96 11.05 10.86
CA ARG A 54 13.18 12.32 10.90
C ARG A 54 14.02 13.56 11.22
N ARG A 55 15.31 13.40 11.53
CA ARG A 55 16.28 14.47 11.82
C ARG A 55 17.40 14.49 10.78
N ASP A 56 17.17 13.88 9.61
CA ASP A 56 18.13 13.77 8.51
C ASP A 56 19.46 13.08 8.88
N ARG A 57 19.48 12.26 9.94
CA ARG A 57 20.65 11.47 10.30
C ARG A 57 20.62 10.15 9.54
N ASP A 58 21.80 9.72 9.08
CA ASP A 58 21.98 8.42 8.43
C ASP A 58 21.46 7.28 9.33
N ARG A 59 20.68 6.38 8.76
CA ARG A 59 20.16 5.18 9.40
C ARG A 59 20.63 3.88 8.75
N THR A 60 21.61 3.96 7.84
CA THR A 60 22.18 2.75 7.24
C THR A 60 23.04 1.96 8.22
N PRO A 61 23.01 0.64 8.17
CA PRO A 61 22.21 -0.22 7.31
C PRO A 61 20.72 -0.24 7.73
N SER A 62 19.81 0.09 6.83
CA SER A 62 18.37 0.09 7.09
C SER A 62 17.69 -1.12 6.43
N ILE A 63 16.54 -1.51 6.97
CA ILE A 63 15.68 -2.57 6.42
C ILE A 63 14.53 -1.90 5.67
N PRO A 64 14.41 -2.06 4.34
CA PRO A 64 13.30 -1.51 3.58
C PRO A 64 12.03 -2.38 3.69
N GLY A 65 10.97 -1.97 2.96
CA GLY A 65 9.66 -2.61 3.00
C GLY A 65 8.77 -1.99 4.06
N HIS A 66 7.52 -1.70 3.69
CA HIS A 66 6.59 -1.04 4.61
C HIS A 66 5.26 -1.77 4.74
N GLU A 67 4.93 -2.63 3.78
CA GLU A 67 3.71 -3.43 3.82
C GLU A 67 4.00 -4.81 4.41
N LEU A 68 3.12 -5.27 5.27
CA LEU A 68 3.29 -6.59 5.88
C LEU A 68 1.96 -7.28 6.19
N ALA A 69 2.04 -8.59 6.29
CA ALA A 69 1.07 -9.42 6.95
C ALA A 69 1.79 -10.55 7.71
N GLY A 70 1.31 -10.87 8.90
CA GLY A 70 1.97 -11.82 9.77
C GLY A 70 1.19 -12.11 11.04
N VAL A 71 1.89 -12.60 12.03
CA VAL A 71 1.34 -12.98 13.34
C VAL A 71 2.02 -12.19 14.45
N VAL A 72 1.23 -11.62 15.35
CA VAL A 72 1.75 -10.95 16.55
C VAL A 72 2.42 -11.95 17.48
N THR A 73 3.68 -11.73 17.83
CA THR A 73 4.46 -12.60 18.73
C THR A 73 4.74 -11.97 20.09
N ALA A 74 4.75 -10.65 20.20
CA ALA A 74 4.93 -9.95 21.48
C ALA A 74 4.21 -8.60 21.46
N LEU A 75 3.86 -8.12 22.64
CA LEU A 75 3.23 -6.81 22.87
C LEU A 75 4.17 -5.93 23.68
N GLY A 76 4.35 -4.70 23.24
CA GLY A 76 5.01 -3.65 24.02
C GLY A 76 4.10 -3.11 25.13
N TYR A 77 4.70 -2.43 26.09
CA TYR A 77 3.95 -1.81 27.18
C TYR A 77 2.89 -0.83 26.65
N GLY A 78 1.69 -0.89 27.20
CA GLY A 78 0.58 -0.01 26.80
C GLY A 78 -0.16 -0.43 25.54
N THR A 79 0.26 -1.47 24.82
CA THR A 79 -0.42 -1.99 23.65
C THR A 79 -1.80 -2.53 24.01
N THR A 80 -2.82 -2.09 23.26
CA THR A 80 -4.21 -2.55 23.39
C THR A 80 -4.80 -2.88 22.02
N GLY A 81 -5.89 -3.65 21.99
CA GLY A 81 -6.63 -3.98 20.76
C GLY A 81 -6.05 -5.11 19.91
N LEU A 82 -4.86 -5.61 20.23
CA LEU A 82 -4.22 -6.76 19.60
C LEU A 82 -3.83 -7.80 20.64
N SER A 83 -3.62 -9.03 20.20
CA SER A 83 -3.24 -10.17 21.05
C SER A 83 -2.12 -10.99 20.40
N VAL A 84 -1.27 -11.61 21.22
CA VAL A 84 -0.28 -12.58 20.73
C VAL A 84 -1.00 -13.74 20.04
N GLY A 85 -0.46 -14.18 18.90
CA GLY A 85 -1.07 -15.17 18.02
C GLY A 85 -2.08 -14.60 17.01
N GLN A 86 -2.42 -13.32 17.10
CA GLN A 86 -3.37 -12.69 16.19
C GLN A 86 -2.73 -12.47 14.81
N ARG A 87 -3.46 -12.84 13.77
CA ARG A 87 -3.12 -12.53 12.39
C ARG A 87 -3.42 -11.06 12.12
N VAL A 88 -2.47 -10.37 11.52
CA VAL A 88 -2.54 -8.93 11.25
C VAL A 88 -1.95 -8.59 9.89
N PHE A 89 -2.32 -7.42 9.38
CA PHE A 89 -1.69 -6.79 8.22
C PHE A 89 -1.65 -5.27 8.43
N GLY A 90 -0.76 -4.58 7.76
CA GLY A 90 -0.68 -3.13 7.87
C GLY A 90 0.55 -2.51 7.25
N LEU A 91 0.78 -1.24 7.61
CA LEU A 91 1.79 -0.37 7.05
C LEU A 91 2.75 0.12 8.13
N ALA A 92 4.03 -0.24 8.02
CA ALA A 92 5.08 0.22 8.94
C ALA A 92 5.39 1.71 8.75
N ASP A 93 5.87 2.36 9.80
CA ASP A 93 6.33 3.76 9.74
C ASP A 93 7.52 3.88 8.78
N TRP A 94 7.47 4.90 7.92
CA TRP A 94 8.47 5.15 6.89
C TRP A 94 9.90 5.38 7.43
N TYR A 95 10.04 5.83 8.66
CA TYR A 95 11.31 6.17 9.30
C TYR A 95 11.83 5.11 10.27
N ARG A 96 11.24 3.91 10.26
CA ARG A 96 11.66 2.75 11.05
C ARG A 96 12.15 1.64 10.15
N ASP A 97 12.85 0.66 10.71
CA ASP A 97 13.19 -0.57 10.01
C ASP A 97 11.91 -1.29 9.57
N GLY A 98 11.94 -1.75 8.33
CA GLY A 98 10.75 -2.20 7.62
C GLY A 98 10.52 -3.70 7.64
N SER A 99 9.73 -4.14 6.69
CA SER A 99 9.13 -5.47 6.66
C SER A 99 9.90 -6.51 5.83
N LEU A 100 11.04 -6.15 5.20
CA LEU A 100 11.86 -7.14 4.53
C LEU A 100 12.77 -7.87 5.54
N ALA A 101 12.16 -8.48 6.55
CA ALA A 101 12.79 -9.22 7.65
C ALA A 101 11.86 -10.32 8.15
N GLU A 102 12.37 -11.21 9.00
CA GLU A 102 11.55 -12.23 9.65
C GLU A 102 10.61 -11.63 10.72
N TYR A 103 11.04 -10.55 11.37
CA TYR A 103 10.27 -9.86 12.41
C TYR A 103 10.37 -8.34 12.25
N VAL A 104 9.33 -7.64 12.66
CA VAL A 104 9.30 -6.18 12.71
C VAL A 104 8.64 -5.69 14.00
N ALA A 105 9.17 -4.59 14.57
CA ALA A 105 8.49 -3.83 15.61
C ALA A 105 7.66 -2.72 14.95
N ILE A 106 6.36 -2.73 15.19
CA ILE A 106 5.42 -1.81 14.54
C ILE A 106 4.39 -1.30 15.55
N GLU A 107 4.01 -0.04 15.45
CA GLU A 107 2.95 0.52 16.29
C GLU A 107 1.61 -0.20 16.05
N ALA A 108 0.98 -0.66 17.12
CA ALA A 108 -0.27 -1.42 17.05
C ALA A 108 -1.38 -0.72 16.25
N ARG A 109 -1.43 0.61 16.29
CA ARG A 109 -2.40 1.43 15.54
C ARG A 109 -2.25 1.35 14.02
N ASN A 110 -1.09 0.90 13.53
CA ASN A 110 -0.80 0.74 12.10
C ASN A 110 -1.18 -0.64 11.57
N LEU A 111 -1.78 -1.47 12.41
CA LEU A 111 -2.17 -2.82 12.08
C LEU A 111 -3.69 -3.00 12.18
N ALA A 112 -4.21 -3.86 11.31
CA ALA A 112 -5.57 -4.35 11.37
C ALA A 112 -5.58 -5.90 11.46
N PRO A 113 -6.59 -6.50 12.10
CA PRO A 113 -6.78 -7.94 12.06
C PRO A 113 -6.93 -8.45 10.63
N LEU A 114 -6.19 -9.51 10.29
CA LEU A 114 -6.33 -10.21 9.01
C LEU A 114 -7.32 -11.36 9.19
N PRO A 115 -8.44 -11.40 8.43
CA PRO A 115 -9.40 -12.49 8.50
C PRO A 115 -8.75 -13.86 8.28
N GLY A 116 -9.27 -14.90 8.91
CA GLY A 116 -8.68 -16.23 8.91
C GLY A 116 -8.61 -16.90 7.55
N ASP A 117 -9.54 -16.55 6.66
CA ASP A 117 -9.67 -17.05 5.29
C ASP A 117 -8.87 -16.22 4.25
N VAL A 118 -8.24 -15.11 4.66
CA VAL A 118 -7.41 -14.30 3.79
C VAL A 118 -5.96 -14.71 3.90
N ASP A 119 -5.31 -15.00 2.77
CA ASP A 119 -3.90 -15.34 2.72
C ASP A 119 -3.01 -14.13 3.10
N PHE A 120 -1.85 -14.39 3.74
CA PHE A 120 -0.92 -13.33 4.13
C PHE A 120 -0.38 -12.55 2.95
N THR A 121 -0.18 -13.19 1.79
CA THR A 121 0.28 -12.50 0.57
C THR A 121 -0.76 -11.50 0.06
N VAL A 122 -2.04 -11.84 0.19
CA VAL A 122 -3.13 -10.91 -0.10
C VAL A 122 -3.12 -9.77 0.91
N GLY A 123 -3.05 -10.06 2.20
CA GLY A 123 -2.99 -9.06 3.26
C GLY A 123 -1.85 -8.06 3.07
N ALA A 124 -0.64 -8.55 2.78
CA ALA A 124 0.54 -7.71 2.58
C ALA A 124 0.50 -6.87 1.28
N SER A 125 -0.34 -7.19 0.32
CA SER A 125 -0.45 -6.44 -0.93
C SER A 125 -1.44 -5.26 -0.87
N LEU A 126 -2.13 -5.08 0.25
CA LEU A 126 -3.22 -4.11 0.36
C LEU A 126 -2.80 -2.73 0.89
N PRO A 127 -1.89 -2.60 1.88
CA PRO A 127 -1.79 -1.38 2.69
C PRO A 127 -1.47 -0.13 1.88
N ILE A 128 -0.37 -0.06 1.16
CA ILE A 128 0.01 1.14 0.39
C ILE A 128 -1.03 1.45 -0.67
N SER A 129 -1.35 0.46 -1.48
CA SER A 129 -2.25 0.65 -2.62
C SER A 129 -3.68 0.92 -2.19
N GLY A 130 -4.18 0.20 -1.18
CA GLY A 130 -5.52 0.35 -0.64
C GLY A 130 -5.71 1.67 0.09
N LEU A 131 -4.79 2.05 0.98
CA LEU A 131 -4.85 3.32 1.71
C LEU A 131 -4.71 4.51 0.77
N THR A 132 -3.80 4.45 -0.21
CA THR A 132 -3.67 5.50 -1.23
C THR A 132 -4.97 5.68 -2.02
N ALA A 133 -5.59 4.59 -2.45
CA ALA A 133 -6.85 4.64 -3.17
C ALA A 133 -8.00 5.16 -2.27
N TRP A 134 -8.08 4.68 -1.04
CA TRP A 134 -9.10 5.10 -0.07
C TRP A 134 -9.02 6.60 0.22
N GLN A 135 -7.85 7.08 0.60
CA GLN A 135 -7.64 8.50 0.91
C GLN A 135 -7.95 9.38 -0.31
N GLY A 136 -7.46 8.97 -1.50
CA GLY A 136 -7.74 9.70 -2.73
C GLY A 136 -9.23 9.78 -3.08
N LEU A 137 -9.95 8.68 -2.94
CA LEU A 137 -11.37 8.61 -3.29
C LEU A 137 -12.27 9.27 -2.24
N PHE A 138 -12.08 8.95 -0.97
CA PHE A 138 -13.07 9.26 0.06
C PHE A 138 -12.68 10.44 0.95
N GLU A 139 -11.43 10.55 1.36
CA GLU A 139 -10.99 11.66 2.22
C GLU A 139 -10.79 12.94 1.43
N HIS A 140 -10.06 12.87 0.32
CA HIS A 140 -9.77 14.04 -0.52
C HIS A 140 -10.83 14.25 -1.60
N GLY A 141 -11.15 13.19 -2.36
CA GLY A 141 -12.10 13.24 -3.47
C GLY A 141 -13.56 13.30 -3.04
N ARG A 142 -13.87 12.89 -1.80
CA ARG A 142 -15.23 12.83 -1.24
C ARG A 142 -16.23 12.17 -2.18
N LEU A 143 -15.81 11.08 -2.80
CA LEU A 143 -16.59 10.32 -3.77
C LEU A 143 -17.92 9.87 -3.18
N ARG A 144 -18.99 10.02 -3.96
CA ARG A 144 -20.34 9.59 -3.63
C ARG A 144 -20.91 8.69 -4.72
N ALA A 145 -21.89 7.87 -4.35
CA ALA A 145 -22.62 7.06 -5.31
C ALA A 145 -23.22 7.91 -6.45
N GLY A 146 -23.25 7.35 -7.65
CA GLY A 146 -23.74 8.01 -8.86
C GLY A 146 -22.74 8.97 -9.54
N GLN A 147 -21.60 9.27 -8.92
CA GLN A 147 -20.56 10.09 -9.54
C GLN A 147 -19.69 9.25 -10.50
N SER A 148 -18.91 9.94 -11.33
CA SER A 148 -17.95 9.32 -12.25
C SER A 148 -16.51 9.57 -11.80
N VAL A 149 -15.67 8.54 -11.91
CA VAL A 149 -14.24 8.56 -11.58
C VAL A 149 -13.43 8.13 -12.78
N ILE A 150 -12.39 8.90 -13.12
CA ILE A 150 -11.37 8.48 -14.08
C ILE A 150 -10.16 7.97 -13.31
N ALA A 151 -9.87 6.67 -13.45
CA ALA A 151 -8.70 6.02 -12.87
C ALA A 151 -7.61 5.89 -13.94
N HIS A 152 -6.61 6.76 -13.92
CA HIS A 152 -5.44 6.61 -14.79
C HIS A 152 -4.51 5.52 -14.25
N GLY A 153 -3.99 4.70 -15.17
CA GLY A 153 -3.21 3.54 -14.75
C GLY A 153 -4.03 2.50 -13.98
N ALA A 154 -5.30 2.33 -14.34
CA ALA A 154 -6.24 1.42 -13.68
C ALA A 154 -5.75 -0.04 -13.59
N ALA A 155 -4.75 -0.41 -14.41
CA ALA A 155 -4.10 -1.71 -14.36
C ALA A 155 -2.98 -1.80 -13.32
N GLY A 156 -2.48 -0.69 -12.79
CA GLY A 156 -1.49 -0.64 -11.70
C GLY A 156 -2.09 -1.01 -10.34
N ALA A 157 -1.24 -1.19 -9.32
CA ALA A 157 -1.67 -1.59 -7.99
C ALA A 157 -2.70 -0.61 -7.38
N VAL A 158 -2.37 0.67 -7.32
CA VAL A 158 -3.29 1.71 -6.82
C VAL A 158 -4.55 1.83 -7.70
N GLY A 159 -4.39 1.88 -9.04
CA GLY A 159 -5.52 2.00 -9.96
C GLY A 159 -6.51 0.84 -9.86
N TRP A 160 -6.01 -0.36 -9.55
CA TRP A 160 -6.84 -1.52 -9.28
C TRP A 160 -7.68 -1.36 -8.02
N MET A 161 -7.09 -0.85 -6.93
CA MET A 161 -7.82 -0.55 -5.69
C MET A 161 -8.84 0.58 -5.90
N VAL A 162 -8.44 1.66 -6.61
CA VAL A 162 -9.36 2.74 -6.99
C VAL A 162 -10.58 2.19 -7.73
N THR A 163 -10.36 1.30 -8.71
CA THR A 163 -11.45 0.73 -9.50
C THR A 163 -12.42 -0.09 -8.66
N GLN A 164 -11.92 -0.91 -7.75
CA GLN A 164 -12.76 -1.74 -6.89
C GLN A 164 -13.52 -0.89 -5.87
N LEU A 165 -12.82 -0.04 -5.13
CA LEU A 165 -13.41 0.80 -4.08
C LEU A 165 -14.45 1.78 -4.64
N ALA A 166 -14.17 2.41 -5.79
CA ALA A 166 -15.12 3.34 -6.41
C ALA A 166 -16.39 2.62 -6.92
N ARG A 167 -16.23 1.41 -7.48
CA ARG A 167 -17.40 0.60 -7.90
C ARG A 167 -18.23 0.17 -6.70
N GLU A 168 -17.60 -0.29 -5.63
CA GLU A 168 -18.28 -0.69 -4.39
C GLU A 168 -19.06 0.49 -3.79
N ALA A 169 -18.51 1.71 -3.89
CA ALA A 169 -19.17 2.94 -3.49
C ALA A 169 -20.29 3.39 -4.45
N GLY A 170 -20.61 2.63 -5.48
CA GLY A 170 -21.67 2.94 -6.44
C GLY A 170 -21.31 4.01 -7.46
N ALA A 171 -20.03 4.26 -7.72
CA ALA A 171 -19.57 5.21 -8.73
C ALA A 171 -19.40 4.54 -10.11
N TYR A 172 -19.51 5.33 -11.17
CA TYR A 172 -19.13 4.92 -12.51
C TYR A 172 -17.63 5.11 -12.72
N VAL A 173 -16.90 4.04 -13.09
CA VAL A 173 -15.44 4.08 -13.20
C VAL A 173 -15.00 3.96 -14.66
N ILE A 174 -14.22 4.94 -15.10
CA ILE A 174 -13.53 4.96 -16.39
C ILE A 174 -12.05 4.69 -16.13
N GLY A 175 -11.57 3.52 -16.53
CA GLY A 175 -10.14 3.18 -16.39
C GLY A 175 -9.38 3.51 -17.68
N THR A 176 -8.17 4.07 -17.54
CA THR A 176 -7.21 4.21 -18.64
C THR A 176 -5.93 3.44 -18.33
N GLY A 177 -5.24 2.96 -19.37
CA GLY A 177 -4.01 2.20 -19.22
C GLY A 177 -3.39 1.89 -20.59
N ARG A 178 -2.25 1.22 -20.59
CA ARG A 178 -1.62 0.78 -21.84
C ARG A 178 -2.37 -0.40 -22.43
N ALA A 179 -2.39 -0.53 -23.75
CA ALA A 179 -3.08 -1.63 -24.45
C ALA A 179 -2.65 -3.03 -23.99
N ALA A 180 -1.37 -3.20 -23.64
CA ALA A 180 -0.84 -4.45 -23.09
C ALA A 180 -1.44 -4.81 -21.72
N ASP A 181 -1.78 -3.83 -20.91
CA ASP A 181 -2.31 -4.01 -19.54
C ASP A 181 -3.81 -4.37 -19.58
N VAL A 182 -4.54 -3.94 -20.60
CA VAL A 182 -5.98 -4.21 -20.77
C VAL A 182 -6.22 -5.72 -20.93
N ARG A 183 -5.39 -6.42 -21.70
CA ARG A 183 -5.52 -7.87 -21.94
C ARG A 183 -5.28 -8.72 -20.69
N ARG A 184 -4.36 -8.33 -19.82
CA ARG A 184 -4.09 -9.06 -18.58
C ARG A 184 -5.28 -9.06 -17.61
N ARG A 185 -6.08 -8.00 -17.62
CA ARG A 185 -7.17 -7.82 -16.66
C ARG A 185 -8.53 -8.35 -17.14
N SER A 186 -8.76 -8.45 -18.44
CA SER A 186 -9.96 -9.11 -18.93
C SER A 186 -10.02 -10.59 -18.56
N THR A 187 -8.85 -11.22 -18.35
CA THR A 187 -8.75 -12.64 -17.92
C THR A 187 -9.01 -12.81 -16.41
N SER A 188 -8.65 -11.83 -15.56
CA SER A 188 -8.89 -11.89 -14.11
C SER A 188 -10.30 -11.42 -13.73
N ALA A 189 -10.90 -10.50 -14.46
CA ALA A 189 -12.27 -10.02 -14.23
C ALA A 189 -13.35 -11.09 -14.50
N ARG A 190 -13.04 -12.14 -15.27
CA ARG A 190 -13.96 -13.26 -15.53
C ARG A 190 -14.21 -14.17 -14.34
N ARG A 191 -13.42 -14.11 -13.26
CA ARG A 191 -13.60 -14.93 -12.07
C ARG A 191 -14.51 -14.32 -11.00
N SER A 192 -14.93 -13.06 -11.15
CA SER A 192 -15.91 -12.42 -10.27
C SER A 192 -17.12 -11.93 -11.04
N SER A 193 -17.85 -12.86 -11.64
CA SER A 193 -19.09 -12.55 -12.35
C SER A 193 -20.27 -12.72 -11.41
N SER A 194 -20.73 -11.65 -10.80
CA SER A 194 -22.17 -11.42 -10.62
C SER A 194 -22.39 -9.91 -10.45
N THR A 195 -23.01 -9.37 -11.43
CA THR A 195 -23.54 -8.03 -11.66
C THR A 195 -22.79 -7.25 -12.73
N SER A 196 -23.38 -7.22 -13.89
CA SER A 196 -22.92 -6.51 -15.07
C SER A 196 -23.00 -4.99 -14.86
N THR A 197 -21.85 -4.34 -14.83
CA THR A 197 -21.76 -2.93 -15.17
C THR A 197 -20.66 -2.78 -16.21
N THR A 198 -21.03 -2.32 -17.39
CA THR A 198 -20.16 -2.20 -18.54
C THR A 198 -18.99 -1.26 -18.24
N THR A 199 -17.80 -1.82 -18.10
CA THR A 199 -16.56 -1.04 -17.97
C THR A 199 -16.07 -0.77 -19.39
N SER A 200 -16.27 0.45 -19.91
CA SER A 200 -15.66 0.84 -21.17
C SER A 200 -14.21 1.25 -20.94
N TRP A 201 -13.27 0.51 -21.55
CA TRP A 201 -11.87 0.86 -21.57
C TRP A 201 -11.56 1.65 -22.84
N LYS A 202 -11.21 2.93 -22.70
CA LYS A 202 -10.65 3.70 -23.81
C LYS A 202 -9.14 3.73 -23.68
N THR A 203 -8.43 3.24 -24.69
CA THR A 203 -6.98 3.36 -24.82
C THR A 203 -6.66 4.76 -25.34
N SER A 204 -5.83 5.50 -24.58
CA SER A 204 -5.18 6.71 -25.06
C SER A 204 -3.69 6.45 -25.18
N ALA A 205 -3.10 6.78 -26.32
CA ALA A 205 -1.66 6.68 -26.57
C ALA A 205 -0.85 7.82 -25.91
N ALA A 206 -1.49 8.70 -25.17
CA ALA A 206 -0.83 9.79 -24.47
C ALA A 206 -0.65 9.43 -22.99
N SER A 207 0.57 9.51 -22.51
CA SER A 207 0.88 9.54 -21.09
C SER A 207 0.33 10.83 -20.49
N ILE A 208 -0.90 10.81 -20.01
CA ILE A 208 -1.45 11.94 -19.26
C ILE A 208 -1.14 11.69 -17.80
N TRP A 209 -0.32 12.56 -17.24
CA TRP A 209 -0.14 12.69 -15.80
C TRP A 209 -1.51 12.99 -15.19
N CYS A 210 -2.06 12.07 -14.42
CA CYS A 210 -3.11 12.37 -13.50
C CYS A 210 -2.57 12.26 -12.10
N SER A 211 -2.31 13.39 -11.49
CA SER A 211 -2.43 13.48 -10.05
C SER A 211 -3.85 13.02 -9.68
N MET A 212 -4.05 12.36 -8.56
CA MET A 212 -5.35 12.27 -7.91
C MET A 212 -5.73 13.67 -7.41
N SER A 213 -5.63 14.70 -8.25
CA SER A 213 -6.27 15.96 -7.99
C SER A 213 -7.75 15.63 -8.08
N SER A 214 -8.44 15.68 -6.94
CA SER A 214 -9.86 15.85 -6.94
C SER A 214 -10.23 16.76 -8.09
N ALA A 215 -11.19 16.38 -8.89
CA ALA A 215 -11.98 17.32 -9.67
C ALA A 215 -12.81 18.18 -8.68
N ALA A 216 -12.15 18.79 -7.72
CA ALA A 216 -12.56 19.98 -7.02
C ALA A 216 -12.25 21.12 -7.97
N THR A 217 -12.92 21.11 -9.11
CA THR A 217 -13.56 22.25 -9.69
C THR A 217 -13.28 23.56 -9.07
N SER A 218 -12.51 24.24 -9.71
CA SER A 218 -12.78 25.65 -9.97
C SER A 218 -14.18 25.80 -10.59
N ARG A 219 -15.22 25.87 -9.81
CA ARG A 219 -16.41 26.64 -10.15
C ARG A 219 -16.05 28.10 -10.00
N SER A 220 -15.44 28.68 -11.01
CA SER A 220 -15.54 30.10 -11.27
C SER A 220 -16.98 30.38 -11.72
N GLY A 221 -17.85 30.62 -10.76
CA GLY A 221 -19.11 31.26 -11.03
C GLY A 221 -18.82 32.72 -11.42
N PRO A 222 -19.60 33.30 -12.33
CA PRO A 222 -19.49 34.74 -12.59
C PRO A 222 -19.89 35.51 -11.34
N GLN A 223 -19.02 36.36 -10.87
CA GLN A 223 -19.40 37.39 -9.90
C GLN A 223 -20.09 38.54 -10.66
N PRO A 224 -21.10 39.18 -10.04
CA PRO A 224 -21.84 40.29 -10.61
C PRO A 224 -21.01 41.53 -10.76
#